data_0f0cdb7333a31d6f84317c4f9e9fcff4
#
_entry.id   0f0cdb7333a31d6f84317c4f9e9fcff4
#
_cell.length_a   1.000
_cell.length_b   1.000
_cell.length_c   1.000
_cell.angle_alpha   90.00
_cell.angle_beta   90.00
_cell.angle_gamma   90.00
#
_symmetry.space_group_name_H-M   'P 1'
#
loop_
_entity.id
_entity.type
_entity.pdbx_description
1 polymer ?
#
loop_
_entity_poly.entity_id
_entity_poly.type
_entity_poly.pdbx_seq_one_letter_code
_entity_poly.pdbx_strand_id
1 'polypeptide(L)'
;MIRIVRAPVRIDFAGGTTDIYPFTHRYGGCVLNAAINRYVKGRLVSTVDNTKLSYDANIPTGSGLGTSSAMNVVWLALVSQIKDKKKIADTVYRLEQDMGIVGGKQDQYAAAFGGINFLRF
;
A
#
# COMPACT_ATOMS: atom_id res chain seq x y z
N MET A 1 17.28 12.46 -13.17
CA MET A 1 17.17 11.78 -11.86
C MET A 1 16.38 10.48 -12.02
N ILE A 2 16.87 9.44 -11.43
CA ILE A 2 16.18 8.14 -11.41
C ILE A 2 15.91 7.75 -9.95
N ARG A 3 14.65 7.42 -9.65
CA ARG A 3 14.24 6.87 -8.36
C ARG A 3 13.56 5.53 -8.59
N ILE A 4 13.88 4.56 -7.76
CA ILE A 4 13.29 3.22 -7.80
C ILE A 4 12.80 2.90 -6.39
N VAL A 5 11.54 2.47 -6.29
CA VAL A 5 10.90 2.06 -5.05
C VAL A 5 10.17 0.74 -5.30
N ARG A 6 10.21 -0.15 -4.34
CA ARG A 6 9.40 -1.36 -4.35
C ARG A 6 8.64 -1.50 -3.04
N ALA A 7 7.47 -2.09 -3.10
CA ALA A 7 6.67 -2.43 -1.94
C ALA A 7 6.14 -3.86 -2.07
N PRO A 8 6.16 -4.63 -0.98
CA PRO A 8 5.63 -5.99 -1.01
C PRO A 8 4.11 -5.99 -1.00
N VAL A 9 3.53 -7.05 -1.54
CA VAL A 9 2.15 -7.42 -1.30
C VAL A 9 2.07 -8.30 -0.05
N ARG A 10 0.85 -8.67 0.39
CA ARG A 10 0.64 -9.32 1.67
C ARG A 10 -0.29 -10.52 1.57
N ILE A 11 -0.19 -11.43 2.54
CA ILE A 11 -1.20 -12.43 2.87
C ILE A 11 -1.92 -11.96 4.13
N ASP A 12 -3.25 -11.98 4.09
CA ASP A 12 -4.11 -11.74 5.26
C ASP A 12 -4.39 -13.07 5.94
N PHE A 13 -3.89 -13.24 7.16
CA PHE A 13 -4.12 -14.46 7.94
C PHE A 13 -5.44 -14.41 8.69
N ALA A 14 -5.80 -13.26 9.23
CA ALA A 14 -7.01 -13.10 10.04
C ALA A 14 -7.37 -11.63 10.19
N GLY A 15 -8.67 -11.37 10.29
CA GLY A 15 -9.19 -10.05 10.61
C GLY A 15 -9.48 -9.17 9.40
N GLY A 16 -9.28 -9.65 8.19
CA GLY A 16 -9.64 -8.91 6.98
C GLY A 16 -11.10 -8.48 7.00
N THR A 17 -11.37 -7.27 6.52
CA THR A 17 -12.63 -6.52 6.57
C THR A 17 -12.98 -5.90 7.94
N THR A 18 -12.39 -6.31 9.05
CA THR A 18 -12.61 -5.62 10.34
C THR A 18 -12.01 -4.23 10.37
N ASP A 19 -11.10 -3.93 9.45
CA ASP A 19 -10.46 -2.64 9.26
C ASP A 19 -11.24 -1.68 8.36
N ILE A 20 -12.45 -2.07 7.92
CA ILE A 20 -13.30 -1.28 7.01
C ILE A 20 -14.42 -0.58 7.78
N TYR A 21 -14.68 0.69 7.42
CA TYR A 21 -15.84 1.43 7.91
C TYR A 21 -17.15 0.75 7.43
N PRO A 22 -18.22 0.63 8.21
CA PRO A 22 -18.40 1.18 9.57
C PRO A 22 -17.96 0.25 10.72
N PHE A 23 -17.55 -0.98 10.43
CA PHE A 23 -17.17 -1.95 11.46
C PHE A 23 -16.07 -1.42 12.36
N THR A 24 -15.03 -0.84 11.78
CA THR A 24 -13.88 -0.27 12.51
C THR A 24 -14.31 0.77 13.52
N HIS A 25 -15.26 1.63 13.15
CA HIS A 25 -15.77 2.70 14.03
C HIS A 25 -16.60 2.18 15.19
N ARG A 26 -17.34 1.10 14.97
CA ARG A 26 -18.26 0.55 15.97
C ARG A 26 -17.57 -0.40 16.95
N TYR A 27 -16.66 -1.20 16.47
CA TYR A 27 -16.10 -2.34 17.20
C TYR A 27 -14.59 -2.33 17.31
N GLY A 28 -13.91 -1.41 16.61
CA GLY A 28 -12.49 -1.50 16.37
C GLY A 28 -12.18 -2.62 15.39
N GLY A 29 -10.94 -2.72 14.97
CA GLY A 29 -10.51 -3.76 14.05
C GLY A 29 -9.13 -4.27 14.41
N CYS A 30 -8.89 -5.54 14.13
CA CYS A 30 -7.57 -6.16 14.27
C CYS A 30 -7.28 -7.01 13.05
N VAL A 31 -6.09 -6.87 12.49
CA VAL A 31 -5.66 -7.66 11.35
C VAL A 31 -4.28 -8.23 11.63
N LEU A 32 -4.11 -9.52 11.32
CA LEU A 32 -2.82 -10.18 11.29
C LEU A 32 -2.47 -10.49 9.84
N ASN A 33 -1.43 -9.88 9.33
CA ASN A 33 -0.95 -10.12 7.97
C ASN A 33 0.56 -10.29 7.91
N ALA A 34 1.05 -10.74 6.77
CA ALA A 34 2.47 -10.82 6.50
C ALA A 34 2.75 -10.35 5.07
N ALA A 35 3.76 -9.51 4.92
CA ALA A 35 4.33 -9.22 3.63
C ALA A 35 5.01 -10.46 3.06
N ILE A 36 4.89 -10.67 1.77
CA ILE A 36 5.53 -11.78 1.06
C ILE A 36 6.56 -11.26 0.07
N ASN A 37 7.36 -12.15 -0.47
CA ASN A 37 8.44 -11.81 -1.42
C ASN A 37 7.92 -11.64 -2.86
N ARG A 38 6.80 -10.95 -3.00
CA ARG A 38 6.27 -10.46 -4.27
C ARG A 38 6.10 -8.96 -4.16
N TYR A 39 6.57 -8.23 -5.15
CA TYR A 39 6.71 -6.78 -5.05
C TYR A 39 6.07 -6.08 -6.22
N VAL A 40 5.51 -4.91 -5.93
CA VAL A 40 5.28 -3.87 -6.93
C VAL A 40 6.51 -2.98 -6.94
N LYS A 41 7.12 -2.81 -8.10
CA LYS A 41 8.29 -1.97 -8.32
C LYS A 41 7.92 -0.80 -9.20
N GLY A 42 8.22 0.40 -8.76
CA GLY A 42 8.02 1.62 -9.52
C GLY A 42 9.35 2.29 -9.86
N ARG A 43 9.40 2.92 -11.01
CA ARG A 43 10.56 3.66 -11.48
C ARG A 43 10.13 5.02 -11.98
N LEU A 44 10.72 6.05 -11.43
CA LEU A 44 10.54 7.44 -11.85
C LEU A 44 11.81 7.92 -12.52
N VAL A 45 11.70 8.35 -13.77
CA VAL A 45 12.80 8.98 -14.51
C VAL A 45 12.39 10.42 -14.82
N SER A 46 13.18 11.36 -14.32
CA SER A 46 12.94 12.78 -14.53
C SER A 46 14.12 13.41 -15.28
N THR A 47 13.81 14.04 -16.39
CA THR A 47 14.75 14.86 -17.19
C THR A 47 14.24 16.29 -17.23
N VAL A 48 15.01 17.19 -17.85
CA VAL A 48 14.63 18.60 -18.01
C VAL A 48 13.28 18.75 -18.75
N ASP A 49 13.03 17.86 -19.73
CA ASP A 49 11.88 17.99 -20.63
C ASP A 49 10.74 17.03 -20.31
N ASN A 50 10.97 15.99 -19.50
CA ASN A 50 9.99 14.94 -19.31
C ASN A 50 10.14 14.22 -17.97
N THR A 51 9.01 13.73 -17.47
CA THR A 51 8.97 12.83 -16.31
C THR A 51 8.18 11.57 -16.69
N LYS A 52 8.79 10.42 -16.52
CA LYS A 52 8.19 9.13 -16.84
C LYS A 52 8.11 8.26 -15.60
N LEU A 53 6.93 7.74 -15.33
CA LEU A 53 6.65 6.80 -14.26
C LEU A 53 6.26 5.45 -14.88
N SER A 54 6.91 4.39 -14.44
CA SER A 54 6.60 3.04 -14.89
C SER A 54 6.54 2.07 -13.70
N TYR A 55 5.72 1.04 -13.84
CA TYR A 55 5.56 -0.01 -12.84
C TYR A 55 5.88 -1.38 -13.42
N ASP A 56 6.38 -2.25 -12.56
CA ASP A 56 6.57 -3.66 -12.83
C ASP A 56 6.05 -4.46 -11.63
N ALA A 57 5.11 -5.36 -11.88
CA ALA A 57 4.51 -6.19 -10.84
C ALA A 57 4.26 -7.58 -11.40
N ASN A 58 5.03 -8.56 -10.94
CA ASN A 58 4.84 -9.96 -11.29
C ASN A 58 3.85 -10.62 -10.33
N ILE A 59 2.61 -10.14 -10.35
CA ILE A 59 1.55 -10.56 -9.44
C ILE A 59 0.28 -10.76 -10.26
N PRO A 60 -0.39 -11.91 -10.14
CA PRO A 60 -1.63 -12.16 -10.88
C PRO A 60 -2.72 -11.14 -10.53
N THR A 61 -3.41 -10.64 -11.55
CA THR A 61 -4.56 -9.75 -11.37
C THR A 61 -5.65 -10.45 -10.57
N GLY A 62 -6.25 -9.74 -9.61
CA GLY A 62 -7.34 -10.29 -8.80
C GLY A 62 -6.90 -11.34 -7.78
N SER A 63 -5.61 -11.39 -7.43
CA SER A 63 -5.06 -12.38 -6.51
C SER A 63 -5.44 -12.16 -5.03
N GLY A 64 -6.01 -11.02 -4.68
CA GLY A 64 -6.38 -10.69 -3.29
C GLY A 64 -5.19 -10.39 -2.39
N LEU A 65 -4.05 -10.01 -2.95
CA LEU A 65 -2.80 -9.78 -2.21
C LEU A 65 -2.52 -8.31 -1.87
N GLY A 66 -3.48 -7.42 -2.09
CA GLY A 66 -3.31 -5.99 -1.80
C GLY A 66 -2.44 -5.25 -2.81
N THR A 67 -2.40 -5.71 -4.05
CA THR A 67 -1.54 -5.17 -5.12
C THR A 67 -1.84 -3.70 -5.42
N SER A 68 -3.12 -3.32 -5.48
CA SER A 68 -3.53 -1.96 -5.78
C SER A 68 -3.00 -0.95 -4.76
N SER A 69 -3.15 -1.24 -3.48
CA SER A 69 -2.63 -0.37 -2.42
C SER A 69 -1.11 -0.35 -2.38
N ALA A 70 -0.45 -1.47 -2.67
CA ALA A 70 1.00 -1.51 -2.81
C ALA A 70 1.48 -0.61 -3.95
N MET A 71 0.79 -0.59 -5.08
CA MET A 71 1.06 0.34 -6.18
C MET A 71 0.96 1.79 -5.73
N ASN A 72 -0.09 2.13 -4.99
CA ASN A 72 -0.30 3.49 -4.50
C ASN A 72 0.77 3.90 -3.48
N VAL A 73 1.23 2.97 -2.64
CA VAL A 73 2.35 3.21 -1.72
C VAL A 73 3.63 3.49 -2.49
N VAL A 74 3.94 2.71 -3.52
CA VAL A 74 5.08 2.94 -4.40
C VAL A 74 4.99 4.29 -5.08
N TRP A 75 3.83 4.62 -5.63
CA TRP A 75 3.59 5.91 -6.29
C TRP A 75 3.88 7.08 -5.35
N LEU A 76 3.28 7.07 -4.16
CA LEU A 76 3.47 8.17 -3.20
C LEU A 76 4.93 8.30 -2.77
N ALA A 77 5.61 7.19 -2.53
CA ALA A 77 7.02 7.21 -2.18
C ALA A 77 7.91 7.76 -3.30
N LEU A 78 7.52 7.55 -4.56
CA LEU A 78 8.26 8.07 -5.71
C LEU A 78 8.05 9.56 -5.93
N VAL A 79 6.82 10.06 -5.80
CA VAL A 79 6.47 11.44 -6.17
C VAL A 79 6.54 12.41 -5.00
N SER A 80 6.70 11.93 -3.77
CA SER A 80 6.74 12.77 -2.57
C SER A 80 8.10 12.75 -1.89
N GLN A 81 8.27 13.63 -0.90
CA GLN A 81 9.44 13.66 -0.02
C GLN A 81 9.19 12.93 1.30
N ILE A 82 8.04 12.29 1.46
CA ILE A 82 7.66 11.61 2.69
C ILE A 82 8.52 10.37 2.87
N LYS A 83 9.18 10.25 4.03
CA LYS A 83 10.02 9.09 4.40
C LYS A 83 9.42 8.27 5.53
N ASP A 84 8.54 8.86 6.32
CA ASP A 84 7.85 8.17 7.41
C ASP A 84 6.85 7.16 6.84
N LYS A 85 7.06 5.89 7.15
CA LYS A 85 6.27 4.78 6.63
C LYS A 85 4.81 4.86 7.06
N LYS A 86 4.56 5.23 8.32
CA LYS A 86 3.20 5.40 8.83
C LYS A 86 2.48 6.52 8.08
N LYS A 87 3.16 7.62 7.86
CA LYS A 87 2.59 8.77 7.14
C LYS A 87 2.28 8.40 5.69
N ILE A 88 3.14 7.62 5.03
CA ILE A 88 2.86 7.10 3.68
C ILE A 88 1.60 6.24 3.69
N ALA A 89 1.52 5.27 4.59
CA ALA A 89 0.37 4.37 4.68
C ALA A 89 -0.94 5.11 4.95
N ASP A 90 -0.93 6.02 5.91
CA ASP A 90 -2.12 6.82 6.27
C ASP A 90 -2.53 7.75 5.13
N THR A 91 -1.57 8.33 4.42
CA THR A 91 -1.85 9.22 3.29
C THR A 91 -2.45 8.46 2.12
N VAL A 92 -1.90 7.29 1.79
CA VAL A 92 -2.46 6.43 0.74
C VAL A 92 -3.87 6.00 1.08
N TYR A 93 -4.13 5.57 2.32
CA TYR A 93 -5.47 5.23 2.76
C TYR A 93 -6.45 6.39 2.54
N ARG A 94 -6.07 7.59 2.94
CA ARG A 94 -6.90 8.79 2.79
C ARG A 94 -7.18 9.09 1.32
N LEU A 95 -6.16 9.00 0.46
CA LEU A 95 -6.32 9.21 -0.98
C LEU A 95 -7.27 8.18 -1.60
N GLU A 96 -7.19 6.93 -1.20
CA GLU A 96 -8.09 5.88 -1.67
C GLU A 96 -9.53 6.15 -1.23
N GLN A 97 -9.74 6.59 0.01
CA GLN A 97 -11.08 6.99 0.49
C GLN A 97 -11.63 8.18 -0.33
N ASP A 98 -10.80 9.18 -0.61
CA ASP A 98 -11.20 10.34 -1.41
C ASP A 98 -11.55 9.96 -2.85
N MET A 99 -10.95 8.93 -3.38
CA MET A 99 -11.30 8.38 -4.71
C MET A 99 -12.53 7.46 -4.69
N GLY A 100 -13.17 7.27 -3.54
CA GLY A 100 -14.35 6.42 -3.40
C GLY A 100 -14.05 4.92 -3.37
N ILE A 101 -12.81 4.54 -3.13
CA ILE A 101 -12.42 3.14 -3.01
C ILE A 101 -12.82 2.64 -1.63
N VAL A 102 -13.68 1.63 -1.59
CA VAL A 102 -14.06 0.97 -0.33
C VAL A 102 -12.99 -0.03 0.04
N GLY A 103 -12.31 0.22 1.15
CA GLY A 103 -11.25 -0.66 1.62
C GLY A 103 -10.81 -0.30 3.03
N GLY A 104 -9.96 -1.13 3.59
CA GLY A 104 -9.36 -0.94 4.90
C GLY A 104 -7.96 -0.37 4.85
N LYS A 105 -7.23 -0.54 5.95
CA LYS A 105 -5.89 0.03 6.14
C LYS A 105 -4.77 -0.99 6.06
N GLN A 106 -5.06 -2.28 6.06
CA GLN A 106 -4.03 -3.30 6.21
C GLN A 106 -3.03 -3.34 5.06
N ASP A 107 -3.50 -3.14 3.83
CA ASP A 107 -2.67 -3.28 2.63
C ASP A 107 -1.58 -2.22 2.57
N GLN A 108 -1.94 -0.99 2.89
CA GLN A 108 -1.03 0.15 2.91
C GLN A 108 0.05 -0.01 3.97
N TYR A 109 -0.33 -0.50 5.15
CA TYR A 109 0.61 -0.75 6.24
C TYR A 109 1.56 -1.91 5.91
N ALA A 110 1.04 -3.01 5.38
CA ALA A 110 1.89 -4.13 4.97
C ALA A 110 2.87 -3.73 3.87
N ALA A 111 2.42 -2.96 2.88
CA ALA A 111 3.26 -2.46 1.80
C ALA A 111 4.35 -1.50 2.30
N ALA A 112 4.01 -0.62 3.25
CA ALA A 112 4.94 0.38 3.77
C ALA A 112 5.95 -0.21 4.76
N PHE A 113 5.52 -1.12 5.63
CA PHE A 113 6.35 -1.65 6.71
C PHE A 113 7.01 -2.99 6.38
N GLY A 114 6.38 -3.82 5.55
CA GLY A 114 6.85 -5.19 5.32
C GLY A 114 6.69 -6.06 6.58
N GLY A 115 7.30 -7.23 6.57
CA GLY A 115 7.32 -8.12 7.74
C GLY A 115 5.97 -8.69 8.12
N ILE A 116 5.86 -9.15 9.36
CA ILE A 116 4.62 -9.65 9.96
C ILE A 116 4.00 -8.50 10.78
N ASN A 117 2.73 -8.22 10.55
CA ASN A 117 2.05 -7.09 11.18
C ASN A 117 0.83 -7.57 11.95
N PHE A 118 0.76 -7.15 13.20
CA PHE A 118 -0.48 -7.16 13.97
C PHE A 118 -0.98 -5.73 14.06
N LEU A 119 -2.06 -5.44 13.36
CA LEU A 119 -2.60 -4.09 13.24
C LEU A 119 -3.88 -3.99 14.06
N ARG A 120 -3.94 -2.98 14.90
CA ARG A 120 -5.11 -2.68 15.73
C ARG A 120 -5.61 -1.28 15.37
N PHE A 121 -6.88 -1.20 15.03
CA PHE A 121 -7.53 0.03 14.59
C PHE A 121 -8.60 0.50 15.56
#